data_7d2b91ebd636738a6c0531c4cb3c5dc5
#
_entry.id   7d2b91ebd636738a6c0531c4cb3c5dc5
#
_cell.length_a   1.000
_cell.length_b   1.000
_cell.length_c   1.000
_cell.angle_alpha   90.00
_cell.angle_beta   90.00
_cell.angle_gamma   90.00
#
_symmetry.space_group_name_H-M   'P 1'
#
loop_
_entity.id
_entity.type
_entity.pdbx_description
1 polymer ?
#
loop_
_entity_poly.entity_id
_entity_poly.type
_entity_poly.pdbx_seq_one_letter_code
_entity_poly.pdbx_strand_id
1 'polypeptide(L)'
;MNKKMKKIAACVMAAAMMSMTGCGTDPAKSTKENGEKLRVFFMDAKTPDVDMVAEKVSEITREKIGVDVEFIMLDDYSTKLPMMIATDEPMDICWTDSNNFAERVRKGAYADLTELLDDVPKLKELLPEDFWKGVSVDGHIYAIPTKKEMAEQWVCYAEEEFLKQNDIEIDKDKVYSLKELEPILEKLKETGTRNGFEIGAKGRHDPMHRINYFDVVQGDFVADKETGKIDNYYMTKKYEEYVRLMRDWYNKGYIASDVATRNGYDTDSSKKGITYVSYAPYNEVQATKYNDNKPLTPIKMTPAVITNQSTCGSAFAVLEKSKNKEKAMEFLELWNTDPEVKNLITHGIEGVHYNLVDGKVEKVKDATSKYLNQNWASGNVFISTLYAGEPDDKWEKYEEFNLSATKSSTLGFVPETRSINDKILACQGVAAEFAGLLSCGAVDPDEYLPKLRKSLEDAGVNDVSAELQKQYDEWKNK
;
A
#
# COMPACT_ATOMS: atom_id res chain seq x y z
N MET A 1 -43.18 14.11 -35.58
CA MET A 1 -43.30 14.47 -34.15
C MET A 1 -43.09 15.97 -33.99
N ASN A 2 -44.07 16.65 -33.50
CA ASN A 2 -44.39 18.06 -33.72
C ASN A 2 -43.47 19.07 -33.06
N LYS A 3 -43.14 20.13 -33.84
CA LYS A 3 -42.39 21.35 -33.51
C LYS A 3 -42.91 22.19 -32.31
N LYS A 4 -43.90 21.70 -31.51
CA LYS A 4 -44.52 22.47 -30.43
C LYS A 4 -44.04 22.10 -29.00
N MET A 5 -43.11 21.14 -28.84
CA MET A 5 -42.62 20.74 -27.53
C MET A 5 -41.20 21.28 -27.17
N LYS A 6 -40.64 22.17 -27.99
CA LYS A 6 -39.33 22.79 -27.74
C LYS A 6 -39.39 24.22 -27.17
N LYS A 7 -40.56 24.73 -26.80
CA LYS A 7 -40.73 26.11 -26.26
C LYS A 7 -41.22 26.21 -24.82
N ILE A 8 -41.31 25.12 -24.05
CA ILE A 8 -41.75 25.16 -22.65
C ILE A 8 -40.63 24.91 -21.64
N ALA A 9 -39.43 24.55 -22.08
CA ALA A 9 -38.29 24.30 -21.19
C ALA A 9 -37.36 25.50 -20.92
N ALA A 10 -37.73 26.70 -21.39
CA ALA A 10 -36.84 27.88 -21.28
C ALA A 10 -37.42 29.02 -20.40
N CYS A 11 -38.51 28.83 -19.66
CA CYS A 11 -39.15 29.89 -18.86
C CYS A 11 -39.32 29.59 -17.37
N VAL A 12 -38.65 28.61 -16.79
CA VAL A 12 -38.74 28.27 -15.33
C VAL A 12 -37.46 28.57 -14.55
N MET A 13 -36.42 29.15 -15.14
CA MET A 13 -35.18 29.50 -14.45
C MET A 13 -34.90 30.99 -14.27
N ALA A 14 -35.93 31.84 -14.24
CA ALA A 14 -35.77 33.31 -14.08
C ALA A 14 -36.73 33.95 -13.08
N ALA A 15 -37.22 33.26 -12.05
CA ALA A 15 -38.11 33.87 -11.05
C ALA A 15 -37.89 33.30 -9.64
N ALA A 16 -36.67 33.36 -9.09
CA ALA A 16 -36.42 33.09 -7.67
C ALA A 16 -35.24 33.95 -7.15
N MET A 17 -35.19 35.22 -7.53
CA MET A 17 -34.36 36.21 -6.85
C MET A 17 -35.21 37.46 -6.68
N MET A 18 -35.86 37.59 -5.52
CA MET A 18 -36.23 38.84 -4.85
C MET A 18 -37.32 38.54 -3.82
N SER A 19 -36.88 38.59 -2.60
CA SER A 19 -37.66 39.06 -1.43
C SER A 19 -37.27 38.25 -0.20
N MET A 20 -36.40 38.86 0.62
CA MET A 20 -36.54 38.89 2.08
C MET A 20 -35.53 39.90 2.64
N THR A 21 -35.92 41.19 2.58
CA THR A 21 -35.47 42.18 3.54
C THR A 21 -36.42 42.11 4.72
N GLY A 22 -35.87 41.92 5.91
CA GLY A 22 -36.69 41.98 7.13
C GLY A 22 -35.89 41.71 8.39
N CYS A 23 -35.25 42.75 8.92
CA CYS A 23 -35.01 43.14 10.32
C CYS A 23 -34.96 42.09 11.43
N GLY A 24 -33.88 42.20 12.22
CA GLY A 24 -34.07 42.13 13.65
C GLY A 24 -32.93 41.44 14.41
N THR A 25 -31.92 42.24 14.89
CA THR A 25 -31.26 42.14 16.19
C THR A 25 -30.68 40.80 16.63
N ASP A 26 -29.41 40.60 16.75
CA ASP A 26 -28.50 41.07 17.80
C ASP A 26 -27.02 40.80 17.38
N PRO A 27 -26.09 41.71 17.65
CA PRO A 27 -24.67 41.47 17.44
C PRO A 27 -24.09 40.92 18.74
N ALA A 28 -24.10 39.64 18.91
CA ALA A 28 -23.36 39.01 19.99
C ALA A 28 -22.64 37.75 19.52
N LYS A 29 -21.32 37.89 19.37
CA LYS A 29 -20.30 36.83 19.39
C LYS A 29 -20.26 35.86 18.18
N SER A 30 -19.40 36.07 17.31
CA SER A 30 -18.01 35.60 17.32
C SER A 30 -17.35 35.99 16.02
N THR A 31 -16.54 36.99 16.03
CA THR A 31 -15.40 37.07 15.14
C THR A 31 -14.42 36.00 15.62
N LYS A 32 -14.67 34.74 15.28
CA LYS A 32 -13.57 33.81 15.06
C LYS A 32 -13.00 34.24 13.71
N GLU A 33 -11.83 34.85 13.75
CA GLU A 33 -10.96 34.93 12.58
C GLU A 33 -10.96 33.54 11.96
N ASN A 34 -11.43 33.45 10.73
CA ASN A 34 -11.27 32.22 9.93
C ASN A 34 -9.76 32.07 9.68
N GLY A 35 -9.07 31.32 10.52
CA GLY A 35 -7.71 30.89 10.29
C GLY A 35 -7.67 30.18 8.93
N GLU A 36 -6.50 30.14 8.31
CA GLU A 36 -6.27 29.31 7.12
C GLU A 36 -6.70 27.88 7.43
N LYS A 37 -7.44 27.26 6.50
CA LYS A 37 -7.99 25.91 6.68
C LYS A 37 -7.33 24.95 5.71
N LEU A 38 -6.67 23.91 6.24
CA LEU A 38 -6.06 22.83 5.46
C LEU A 38 -7.06 21.70 5.23
N ARG A 39 -7.21 21.30 3.98
CA ARG A 39 -8.02 20.14 3.56
C ARG A 39 -7.15 18.93 3.36
N VAL A 40 -7.36 17.91 4.20
CA VAL A 40 -6.57 16.67 4.23
C VAL A 40 -7.44 15.49 3.79
N PHE A 41 -7.04 14.84 2.72
CA PHE A 41 -7.80 13.76 2.08
C PHE A 41 -7.23 12.38 2.41
N PHE A 42 -8.05 11.52 2.99
CA PHE A 42 -7.73 10.17 3.40
C PHE A 42 -8.43 9.13 2.54
N MET A 43 -7.84 7.94 2.42
CA MET A 43 -8.37 6.80 1.65
C MET A 43 -9.35 5.93 2.43
N ASP A 44 -10.14 6.50 3.30
CA ASP A 44 -11.08 5.78 4.17
C ASP A 44 -12.53 6.17 3.90
N ALA A 45 -13.47 5.30 4.25
CA ALA A 45 -14.87 5.64 4.23
C ALA A 45 -15.21 6.68 5.32
N LYS A 46 -16.07 7.64 4.98
CA LYS A 46 -16.52 8.65 5.95
C LYS A 46 -17.29 7.99 7.10
N THR A 47 -16.85 8.28 8.33
CA THR A 47 -17.52 7.89 9.56
C THR A 47 -18.13 9.11 10.27
N PRO A 48 -19.15 8.94 11.14
CA PRO A 48 -19.90 10.05 11.71
C PRO A 48 -19.07 11.09 12.49
N ASP A 49 -18.03 10.65 13.20
CA ASP A 49 -17.29 11.48 14.15
C ASP A 49 -16.00 12.11 13.57
N VAL A 50 -15.80 12.01 12.24
CA VAL A 50 -14.63 12.61 11.55
C VAL A 50 -14.51 14.11 11.81
N ASP A 51 -15.61 14.85 11.68
CA ASP A 51 -15.62 16.30 11.87
C ASP A 51 -15.32 16.68 13.34
N MET A 52 -15.77 15.87 14.30
CA MET A 52 -15.47 16.06 15.72
C MET A 52 -13.99 15.83 16.03
N VAL A 53 -13.37 14.83 15.42
CA VAL A 53 -11.92 14.59 15.57
C VAL A 53 -11.13 15.70 14.89
N ALA A 54 -11.52 16.14 13.70
CA ALA A 54 -10.88 17.25 12.99
C ALA A 54 -10.90 18.54 13.82
N GLU A 55 -12.01 18.86 14.53
CA GLU A 55 -12.08 20.01 15.43
C GLU A 55 -11.12 19.86 16.63
N LYS A 56 -10.99 18.66 17.20
CA LYS A 56 -10.02 18.42 18.28
C LYS A 56 -8.58 18.59 17.81
N VAL A 57 -8.25 18.15 16.61
CA VAL A 57 -6.94 18.40 16.00
C VAL A 57 -6.76 19.91 15.74
N SER A 58 -7.81 20.61 15.28
CA SER A 58 -7.78 22.05 15.01
C SER A 58 -7.55 22.88 16.27
N GLU A 59 -8.01 22.44 17.45
CA GLU A 59 -7.69 23.11 18.73
C GLU A 59 -6.16 23.20 18.92
N ILE A 60 -5.43 22.13 18.60
CA ILE A 60 -3.97 22.06 18.73
C ILE A 60 -3.27 22.81 17.59
N THR A 61 -3.72 22.62 16.35
CA THR A 61 -3.06 23.23 15.19
C THR A 61 -3.23 24.73 15.13
N ARG A 62 -4.37 25.28 15.60
CA ARG A 62 -4.56 26.73 15.77
C ARG A 62 -3.53 27.35 16.74
N GLU A 63 -3.27 26.66 17.86
CA GLU A 63 -2.30 27.12 18.85
C GLU A 63 -0.87 27.05 18.33
N LYS A 64 -0.49 25.92 17.69
CA LYS A 64 0.90 25.62 17.33
C LYS A 64 1.33 26.22 15.99
N ILE A 65 0.45 26.22 14.99
CA ILE A 65 0.77 26.62 13.62
C ILE A 65 -0.26 27.57 12.97
N GLY A 66 -1.32 27.96 13.69
CA GLY A 66 -2.26 29.00 13.26
C GLY A 66 -3.28 28.56 12.20
N VAL A 67 -3.54 27.24 12.03
CA VAL A 67 -4.46 26.72 11.02
C VAL A 67 -5.54 25.82 11.61
N ASP A 68 -6.69 25.76 10.94
CA ASP A 68 -7.69 24.71 11.13
C ASP A 68 -7.45 23.56 10.15
N VAL A 69 -7.93 22.35 10.47
CA VAL A 69 -7.90 21.21 9.56
C VAL A 69 -9.32 20.71 9.25
N GLU A 70 -9.49 20.24 8.03
CA GLU A 70 -10.70 19.53 7.59
C GLU A 70 -10.31 18.17 7.04
N PHE A 71 -10.84 17.10 7.64
CA PHE A 71 -10.57 15.75 7.20
C PHE A 71 -11.65 15.29 6.23
N ILE A 72 -11.23 14.87 5.05
CA ILE A 72 -12.11 14.42 3.97
C ILE A 72 -11.78 12.96 3.69
N MET A 73 -12.68 12.09 4.10
CA MET A 73 -12.58 10.65 3.86
C MET A 73 -13.21 10.31 2.52
N LEU A 74 -12.46 9.64 1.65
CA LEU A 74 -12.91 9.23 0.32
C LEU A 74 -12.96 7.71 0.22
N ASP A 75 -14.16 7.16 0.19
CA ASP A 75 -14.40 5.83 -0.35
C ASP A 75 -14.12 5.81 -1.86
N ASP A 76 -13.76 4.66 -2.40
CA ASP A 76 -13.34 4.53 -3.81
C ASP A 76 -12.27 5.55 -4.23
N TYR A 77 -11.26 5.68 -3.36
CA TYR A 77 -10.22 6.69 -3.46
C TYR A 77 -9.48 6.67 -4.80
N SER A 78 -9.18 5.48 -5.31
CA SER A 78 -8.45 5.28 -6.57
C SER A 78 -9.18 5.86 -7.79
N THR A 79 -10.51 5.87 -7.77
CA THR A 79 -11.35 6.46 -8.82
C THR A 79 -11.58 7.96 -8.59
N LYS A 80 -11.87 8.36 -7.34
CA LYS A 80 -12.28 9.74 -7.04
C LYS A 80 -11.12 10.73 -7.05
N LEU A 81 -9.96 10.38 -6.47
CA LEU A 81 -8.82 11.31 -6.39
C LEU A 81 -8.37 11.83 -7.77
N PRO A 82 -8.18 11.00 -8.82
CA PRO A 82 -7.80 11.50 -10.13
C PRO A 82 -8.84 12.47 -10.74
N MET A 83 -10.12 12.24 -10.50
CA MET A 83 -11.20 13.10 -10.97
C MET A 83 -11.16 14.46 -10.27
N MET A 84 -10.96 14.48 -8.95
CA MET A 84 -10.87 15.70 -8.15
C MET A 84 -9.63 16.54 -8.53
N ILE A 85 -8.49 15.89 -8.76
CA ILE A 85 -7.29 16.57 -9.27
C ILE A 85 -7.57 17.18 -10.65
N ALA A 86 -8.25 16.46 -11.55
CA ALA A 86 -8.55 16.92 -12.90
C ALA A 86 -9.57 18.08 -12.94
N THR A 87 -10.44 18.18 -11.95
CA THR A 87 -11.44 19.25 -11.83
C THR A 87 -11.01 20.41 -10.93
N ASP A 88 -9.75 20.42 -10.49
CA ASP A 88 -9.19 21.45 -9.62
C ASP A 88 -9.97 21.63 -8.30
N GLU A 89 -10.47 20.50 -7.75
CA GLU A 89 -11.11 20.54 -6.43
C GLU A 89 -10.11 21.08 -5.40
N PRO A 90 -10.51 22.03 -4.53
CA PRO A 90 -9.59 22.55 -3.52
C PRO A 90 -9.11 21.46 -2.57
N MET A 91 -7.82 21.15 -2.62
CA MET A 91 -7.14 20.16 -1.78
C MET A 91 -5.77 20.69 -1.39
N ASP A 92 -5.34 20.48 -0.15
CA ASP A 92 -4.00 20.85 0.30
C ASP A 92 -3.10 19.61 0.43
N ILE A 93 -3.58 18.59 1.11
CA ILE A 93 -2.85 17.36 1.38
C ILE A 93 -3.70 16.16 0.95
N CYS A 94 -3.10 15.18 0.29
CA CYS A 94 -3.80 13.94 -0.02
C CYS A 94 -2.92 12.71 0.24
N TRP A 95 -3.55 11.61 0.64
CA TRP A 95 -2.89 10.32 0.67
C TRP A 95 -2.48 9.88 -0.74
N THR A 96 -1.35 9.20 -0.85
CA THR A 96 -0.87 8.61 -2.10
C THR A 96 -0.09 7.32 -1.81
N ASP A 97 0.05 6.50 -2.84
CA ASP A 97 0.83 5.27 -2.81
C ASP A 97 1.69 5.15 -4.07
N SER A 98 2.45 4.08 -4.17
CA SER A 98 3.31 3.80 -5.33
C SER A 98 2.55 3.64 -6.65
N ASN A 99 1.23 3.39 -6.60
CA ASN A 99 0.41 3.25 -7.80
C ASN A 99 0.19 4.63 -8.45
N ASN A 100 0.63 4.79 -9.69
CA ASN A 100 0.51 6.04 -10.45
C ASN A 100 1.19 7.27 -9.80
N PHE A 101 2.04 7.10 -8.76
CA PHE A 101 2.72 8.22 -8.09
C PHE A 101 3.54 9.05 -9.08
N ALA A 102 4.47 8.41 -9.77
CA ALA A 102 5.34 9.10 -10.73
C ALA A 102 4.56 9.75 -11.90
N GLU A 103 3.47 9.11 -12.34
CA GLU A 103 2.59 9.68 -13.36
C GLU A 103 1.91 10.97 -12.87
N ARG A 104 1.40 10.96 -11.63
CA ARG A 104 0.78 12.15 -11.01
C ARG A 104 1.79 13.27 -10.81
N VAL A 105 3.01 12.96 -10.37
CA VAL A 105 4.12 13.93 -10.27
C VAL A 105 4.39 14.57 -11.63
N ARG A 106 4.60 13.77 -12.67
CA ARG A 106 4.90 14.27 -14.04
C ARG A 106 3.76 15.03 -14.69
N LYS A 107 2.52 14.81 -14.22
CA LYS A 107 1.34 15.62 -14.61
C LYS A 107 1.21 16.91 -13.80
N GLY A 108 2.12 17.19 -12.85
CA GLY A 108 2.10 18.39 -12.03
C GLY A 108 0.98 18.39 -10.99
N ALA A 109 0.54 17.22 -10.50
CA ALA A 109 -0.47 17.12 -9.47
C ALA A 109 0.09 17.46 -8.07
N TYR A 110 1.33 17.09 -7.80
CA TYR A 110 1.98 17.22 -6.51
C TYR A 110 3.06 18.29 -6.52
N ALA A 111 3.19 19.02 -5.44
CA ALA A 111 4.22 20.03 -5.24
C ALA A 111 5.59 19.38 -5.04
N ASP A 112 6.63 20.02 -5.53
CA ASP A 112 8.01 19.72 -5.16
C ASP A 112 8.24 20.16 -3.70
N LEU A 113 8.57 19.20 -2.84
CA LEU A 113 8.76 19.41 -1.42
C LEU A 113 10.25 19.55 -1.04
N THR A 114 11.16 19.43 -2.00
CA THR A 114 12.60 19.33 -1.75
C THR A 114 13.12 20.52 -0.91
N GLU A 115 12.79 21.75 -1.32
CA GLU A 115 13.18 22.95 -0.59
C GLU A 115 12.31 23.19 0.65
N LEU A 116 11.00 22.88 0.58
CA LEU A 116 10.07 23.04 1.69
C LEU A 116 10.42 22.17 2.92
N LEU A 117 11.12 21.05 2.71
CA LEU A 117 11.60 20.19 3.80
C LEU A 117 12.69 20.86 4.65
N ASP A 118 13.38 21.88 4.15
CA ASP A 118 14.38 22.62 4.92
C ASP A 118 13.74 23.49 6.01
N ASP A 119 12.50 23.89 5.82
CA ASP A 119 11.73 24.67 6.79
C ASP A 119 11.08 23.81 7.90
N VAL A 120 11.08 22.48 7.72
CA VAL A 120 10.51 21.48 8.64
C VAL A 120 11.55 20.39 8.99
N PRO A 121 12.64 20.76 9.69
CA PRO A 121 13.80 19.89 9.89
C PRO A 121 13.48 18.60 10.65
N LYS A 122 12.56 18.61 11.60
CA LYS A 122 12.16 17.41 12.34
C LYS A 122 11.49 16.38 11.43
N LEU A 123 10.72 16.85 10.44
CA LEU A 123 10.11 15.98 9.44
C LEU A 123 11.18 15.42 8.49
N LYS A 124 12.13 16.24 8.07
CA LYS A 124 13.24 15.84 7.21
C LYS A 124 14.12 14.76 7.86
N GLU A 125 14.38 14.88 9.17
CA GLU A 125 15.19 13.94 9.96
C GLU A 125 14.43 12.67 10.36
N LEU A 126 13.12 12.60 10.09
CA LEU A 126 12.25 11.49 10.51
C LEU A 126 12.68 10.14 9.94
N LEU A 127 13.20 10.15 8.71
CA LEU A 127 13.54 8.96 7.94
C LEU A 127 15.00 9.00 7.47
N PRO A 128 15.68 7.84 7.38
CA PRO A 128 16.96 7.74 6.70
C PRO A 128 16.88 8.28 5.26
N GLU A 129 17.96 8.88 4.77
CA GLU A 129 18.04 9.50 3.43
C GLU A 129 17.53 8.58 2.30
N ASP A 130 17.90 7.32 2.35
CA ASP A 130 17.48 6.36 1.32
C ASP A 130 15.95 6.13 1.25
N PHE A 131 15.23 6.35 2.35
CA PHE A 131 13.78 6.14 2.37
C PHE A 131 13.02 7.24 1.63
N TRP A 132 13.62 8.42 1.49
CA TRP A 132 13.08 9.50 0.67
C TRP A 132 13.16 9.21 -0.84
N LYS A 133 14.06 8.30 -1.25
CA LYS A 133 14.22 7.93 -2.67
C LYS A 133 12.96 7.36 -3.30
N GLY A 134 12.16 6.60 -2.54
CA GLY A 134 10.92 6.01 -3.08
C GLY A 134 9.80 7.00 -3.35
N VAL A 135 9.84 8.19 -2.75
CA VAL A 135 8.91 9.30 -3.00
C VAL A 135 9.56 10.43 -3.81
N SER A 136 10.70 10.13 -4.44
CA SER A 136 11.40 11.07 -5.32
C SER A 136 11.21 10.71 -6.79
N VAL A 137 11.07 11.73 -7.62
CA VAL A 137 11.04 11.62 -9.08
C VAL A 137 12.05 12.62 -9.65
N ASP A 138 12.94 12.15 -10.51
CA ASP A 138 13.98 12.98 -11.16
C ASP A 138 14.85 13.76 -10.15
N GLY A 139 15.03 13.22 -8.93
CA GLY A 139 15.85 13.81 -7.87
C GLY A 139 15.12 14.76 -6.92
N HIS A 140 13.83 15.00 -7.11
CA HIS A 140 13.00 15.87 -6.29
C HIS A 140 11.99 15.05 -5.47
N ILE A 141 11.69 15.50 -4.24
CA ILE A 141 10.78 14.83 -3.30
C ILE A 141 9.37 15.38 -3.48
N TYR A 142 8.35 14.49 -3.58
CA TYR A 142 6.96 14.89 -3.83
C TYR A 142 5.95 14.39 -2.82
N ALA A 143 6.36 13.62 -1.82
CA ALA A 143 5.48 13.18 -0.76
C ALA A 143 6.27 12.89 0.52
N ILE A 144 5.55 12.84 1.64
CA ILE A 144 6.08 12.44 2.96
C ILE A 144 5.68 10.99 3.20
N PRO A 145 6.62 10.04 3.26
CA PRO A 145 6.30 8.64 3.55
C PRO A 145 5.70 8.47 4.94
N THR A 146 4.73 7.58 5.07
CA THR A 146 4.30 7.11 6.38
C THR A 146 5.44 6.32 7.03
N LYS A 147 5.95 6.79 8.19
CA LYS A 147 6.96 6.05 8.95
C LYS A 147 6.30 4.87 9.65
N LYS A 148 6.52 3.67 9.08
CA LYS A 148 5.92 2.40 9.52
C LYS A 148 6.91 1.25 9.26
N GLU A 149 6.46 0.00 9.24
CA GLU A 149 7.23 -1.07 8.62
C GLU A 149 7.36 -0.78 7.12
N MET A 150 8.55 -0.34 6.71
CA MET A 150 8.84 0.03 5.32
C MET A 150 9.63 -1.05 4.59
N ALA A 151 10.21 -2.00 5.31
CA ALA A 151 10.83 -3.16 4.70
C ALA A 151 9.79 -4.16 4.21
N GLU A 152 9.97 -4.69 3.02
CA GLU A 152 9.15 -5.77 2.46
C GLU A 152 9.83 -7.11 2.70
N GLN A 153 9.13 -8.01 3.39
CA GLN A 153 9.54 -9.41 3.57
C GLN A 153 8.34 -10.30 3.37
N TRP A 154 8.54 -11.49 2.82
CA TRP A 154 7.48 -12.48 2.67
C TRP A 154 7.78 -13.70 3.50
N VAL A 155 6.74 -14.23 4.16
CA VAL A 155 6.78 -15.46 4.93
C VAL A 155 5.67 -16.40 4.51
N CYS A 156 5.89 -17.68 4.75
CA CYS A 156 4.82 -18.67 4.81
C CYS A 156 4.45 -18.92 6.27
N TYR A 157 3.17 -19.05 6.57
CA TYR A 157 2.71 -19.49 7.90
C TYR A 157 2.39 -20.97 7.91
N ALA A 158 2.88 -21.66 8.95
CA ALA A 158 2.47 -23.02 9.30
C ALA A 158 1.96 -23.05 10.74
N GLU A 159 0.95 -23.86 11.05
CA GLU A 159 0.50 -24.02 12.44
C GLU A 159 1.59 -24.67 13.31
N GLU A 160 1.88 -24.03 14.44
CA GLU A 160 2.92 -24.50 15.37
C GLU A 160 2.67 -25.91 15.88
N GLU A 161 1.42 -26.24 16.21
CA GLU A 161 1.02 -27.57 16.66
C GLU A 161 1.26 -28.64 15.58
N PHE A 162 0.94 -28.33 14.30
CA PHE A 162 1.19 -29.24 13.18
C PHE A 162 2.71 -29.50 13.01
N LEU A 163 3.54 -28.47 13.10
CA LEU A 163 4.99 -28.60 13.00
C LEU A 163 5.53 -29.51 14.11
N LYS A 164 5.10 -29.29 15.36
CA LYS A 164 5.50 -30.09 16.52
C LYS A 164 5.08 -31.57 16.41
N GLN A 165 3.85 -31.84 15.98
CA GLN A 165 3.32 -33.19 15.80
C GLN A 165 4.05 -34.00 14.73
N ASN A 166 4.71 -33.34 13.79
CA ASN A 166 5.43 -33.97 12.69
C ASN A 166 6.95 -33.84 12.80
N ASP A 167 7.47 -33.43 13.98
CA ASP A 167 8.91 -33.27 14.26
C ASP A 167 9.60 -32.33 13.24
N ILE A 168 8.91 -31.27 12.80
CA ILE A 168 9.43 -30.29 11.86
C ILE A 168 9.93 -29.05 12.63
N GLU A 169 11.23 -28.81 12.57
CA GLU A 169 11.85 -27.61 13.15
C GLU A 169 12.05 -26.55 12.09
N ILE A 170 11.69 -25.30 12.42
CA ILE A 170 11.88 -24.12 11.57
C ILE A 170 12.99 -23.26 12.16
N ASP A 171 14.07 -23.11 11.42
CA ASP A 171 15.12 -22.13 11.72
C ASP A 171 14.62 -20.72 11.40
N LYS A 172 14.42 -19.91 12.45
CA LYS A 172 13.84 -18.55 12.33
C LYS A 172 14.78 -17.55 11.65
N ASP A 173 16.07 -17.85 11.55
CA ASP A 173 17.05 -16.97 10.92
C ASP A 173 17.31 -17.30 9.45
N LYS A 174 16.89 -18.46 9.01
CA LYS A 174 17.06 -18.93 7.64
C LYS A 174 15.97 -18.37 6.71
N VAL A 175 16.38 -17.98 5.49
CA VAL A 175 15.49 -17.75 4.36
C VAL A 175 15.35 -19.05 3.57
N TYR A 176 14.12 -19.56 3.49
CA TYR A 176 13.80 -20.82 2.84
C TYR A 176 13.47 -20.61 1.35
N SER A 177 13.89 -21.52 0.51
CA SER A 177 13.38 -21.63 -0.86
C SER A 177 12.02 -22.34 -0.86
N LEU A 178 11.22 -22.13 -1.92
CA LEU A 178 9.94 -22.84 -2.08
C LEU A 178 10.11 -24.34 -1.99
N LYS A 179 11.15 -24.90 -2.60
CA LYS A 179 11.40 -26.33 -2.60
C LYS A 179 11.64 -26.92 -1.21
N GLU A 180 12.16 -26.13 -0.27
CA GLU A 180 12.37 -26.55 1.12
C GLU A 180 11.06 -26.63 1.91
N LEU A 181 9.93 -26.19 1.36
CA LEU A 181 8.60 -26.42 1.93
C LEU A 181 8.05 -27.83 1.62
N GLU A 182 8.64 -28.58 0.67
CA GLU A 182 8.11 -29.89 0.25
C GLU A 182 7.91 -30.87 1.41
N PRO A 183 8.82 -31.02 2.39
CA PRO A 183 8.59 -31.92 3.52
C PRO A 183 7.33 -31.56 4.34
N ILE A 184 7.03 -30.27 4.49
CA ILE A 184 5.83 -29.79 5.17
C ILE A 184 4.58 -30.10 4.33
N LEU A 185 4.64 -29.85 3.02
CA LEU A 185 3.55 -30.11 2.08
C LEU A 185 3.23 -31.62 1.96
N GLU A 186 4.25 -32.46 2.02
CA GLU A 186 4.08 -33.91 2.03
C GLU A 186 3.32 -34.36 3.29
N LYS A 187 3.71 -33.86 4.47
CA LYS A 187 3.01 -34.15 5.72
C LYS A 187 1.58 -33.63 5.75
N LEU A 188 1.33 -32.43 5.22
CA LEU A 188 -0.03 -31.90 5.09
C LEU A 188 -0.90 -32.80 4.21
N LYS A 189 -0.35 -33.31 3.09
CA LYS A 189 -1.05 -34.24 2.21
C LYS A 189 -1.33 -35.58 2.88
N GLU A 190 -0.36 -36.16 3.60
CA GLU A 190 -0.50 -37.42 4.33
C GLU A 190 -1.62 -37.36 5.38
N THR A 191 -1.78 -36.23 6.08
CA THR A 191 -2.85 -36.07 7.06
C THR A 191 -4.24 -35.97 6.44
N GLY A 192 -4.35 -35.53 5.17
CA GLY A 192 -5.61 -35.38 4.44
C GLY A 192 -6.62 -34.38 5.04
N THR A 193 -6.24 -33.68 6.08
CA THR A 193 -7.13 -32.79 6.85
C THR A 193 -7.05 -31.34 6.43
N ARG A 194 -6.01 -30.98 5.61
CA ARG A 194 -5.72 -29.60 5.23
C ARG A 194 -5.35 -29.49 3.75
N ASN A 195 -5.57 -28.30 3.19
CA ASN A 195 -4.98 -27.95 1.90
C ASN A 195 -3.44 -27.93 2.03
N GLY A 196 -2.73 -28.10 0.92
CA GLY A 196 -1.28 -28.00 0.90
C GLY A 196 -0.81 -26.54 0.83
N PHE A 197 -0.24 -26.17 -0.31
CA PHE A 197 0.16 -24.78 -0.58
C PHE A 197 -1.04 -23.97 -1.08
N GLU A 198 -1.39 -22.93 -0.33
CA GLU A 198 -2.55 -22.09 -0.64
C GLU A 198 -2.18 -21.03 -1.68
N ILE A 199 -2.63 -21.23 -2.88
CA ILE A 199 -2.50 -20.33 -4.02
C ILE A 199 -3.79 -20.34 -4.83
N GLY A 200 -4.04 -19.29 -5.61
CA GLY A 200 -5.17 -19.20 -6.54
C GLY A 200 -4.75 -18.71 -7.92
N ALA A 201 -5.56 -18.94 -8.93
CA ALA A 201 -5.31 -18.43 -10.29
C ALA A 201 -5.53 -16.91 -10.41
N LYS A 202 -6.17 -16.28 -9.42
CA LYS A 202 -6.37 -14.84 -9.35
C LYS A 202 -5.61 -14.25 -8.18
N GLY A 203 -5.03 -13.06 -8.37
CA GLY A 203 -4.28 -12.34 -7.35
C GLY A 203 -2.77 -12.32 -7.60
N ARG A 204 -1.98 -12.10 -6.55
CA ARG A 204 -0.51 -12.15 -6.62
C ARG A 204 -0.07 -13.61 -6.64
N HIS A 205 0.66 -14.00 -7.69
CA HIS A 205 0.95 -15.41 -7.92
C HIS A 205 2.29 -15.88 -7.36
N ASP A 206 3.29 -15.00 -7.26
CA ASP A 206 4.67 -15.42 -6.92
C ASP A 206 5.56 -14.33 -6.31
N PRO A 207 5.07 -13.54 -5.35
CA PRO A 207 5.86 -12.42 -4.81
C PRO A 207 7.18 -12.87 -4.21
N MET A 208 7.22 -14.03 -3.55
CA MET A 208 8.40 -14.55 -2.89
C MET A 208 9.51 -14.91 -3.90
N HIS A 209 9.16 -15.61 -4.95
CA HIS A 209 10.13 -16.02 -5.96
C HIS A 209 10.69 -14.82 -6.71
N ARG A 210 9.82 -13.88 -7.08
CA ARG A 210 10.20 -12.65 -7.77
C ARG A 210 11.17 -11.80 -6.94
N ILE A 211 10.83 -11.52 -5.67
CA ILE A 211 11.64 -10.70 -4.76
C ILE A 211 13.01 -11.32 -4.46
N ASN A 212 13.13 -12.63 -4.44
CA ASN A 212 14.42 -13.28 -4.17
C ASN A 212 15.46 -13.04 -5.27
N TYR A 213 15.04 -12.90 -6.52
CA TYR A 213 15.94 -12.83 -7.68
C TYR A 213 15.94 -11.49 -8.39
N PHE A 214 14.90 -10.68 -8.19
CA PHE A 214 14.69 -9.49 -8.98
C PHE A 214 14.27 -8.30 -8.13
N ASP A 215 14.65 -7.12 -8.61
CA ASP A 215 14.12 -5.84 -8.16
C ASP A 215 13.09 -5.33 -9.18
N VAL A 216 11.95 -4.81 -8.69
CA VAL A 216 10.90 -4.29 -9.57
C VAL A 216 11.34 -2.97 -10.19
N VAL A 217 11.13 -2.85 -11.50
CA VAL A 217 11.37 -1.63 -12.27
C VAL A 217 10.04 -0.95 -12.62
N GLN A 218 9.17 -1.68 -13.36
CA GLN A 218 7.87 -1.15 -13.78
C GLN A 218 6.90 -2.31 -14.07
N GLY A 219 5.86 -2.46 -13.29
CA GLY A 219 4.88 -3.55 -13.47
C GLY A 219 5.55 -4.93 -13.40
N ASP A 220 5.52 -5.68 -14.51
CA ASP A 220 6.17 -6.99 -14.62
C ASP A 220 7.59 -6.93 -15.16
N PHE A 221 8.13 -5.74 -15.40
CA PHE A 221 9.52 -5.55 -15.77
C PHE A 221 10.39 -5.44 -14.52
N VAL A 222 11.46 -6.21 -14.49
CA VAL A 222 12.31 -6.44 -13.31
C VAL A 222 13.79 -6.36 -13.68
N ALA A 223 14.61 -5.92 -12.75
CA ALA A 223 16.07 -5.97 -12.86
C ALA A 223 16.59 -7.21 -12.11
N ASP A 224 17.37 -8.01 -12.77
CA ASP A 224 18.05 -9.16 -12.17
C ASP A 224 19.09 -8.67 -11.15
N LYS A 225 19.04 -9.16 -9.91
CA LYS A 225 19.89 -8.68 -8.80
C LYS A 225 21.38 -8.93 -8.99
N GLU A 226 21.73 -9.97 -9.74
CA GLU A 226 23.13 -10.34 -9.98
C GLU A 226 23.73 -9.55 -11.15
N THR A 227 22.95 -9.40 -12.22
CA THR A 227 23.46 -8.85 -13.49
C THR A 227 23.03 -7.42 -13.77
N GLY A 228 21.94 -6.95 -13.13
CA GLY A 228 21.30 -5.67 -13.43
C GLY A 228 20.54 -5.66 -14.77
N LYS A 229 20.41 -6.81 -15.44
CA LYS A 229 19.66 -6.91 -16.69
C LYS A 229 18.17 -6.72 -16.43
N ILE A 230 17.55 -5.85 -17.21
CA ILE A 230 16.11 -5.64 -17.17
C ILE A 230 15.43 -6.54 -18.19
N ASP A 231 14.41 -7.26 -17.74
CA ASP A 231 13.58 -8.10 -18.57
C ASP A 231 12.14 -8.14 -18.03
N ASN A 232 11.20 -8.62 -18.84
CA ASN A 232 9.88 -8.97 -18.30
C ASN A 232 10.01 -10.27 -17.50
N TYR A 233 9.48 -10.31 -16.28
CA TYR A 233 9.59 -11.45 -15.38
C TYR A 233 9.18 -12.78 -16.02
N TYR A 234 8.11 -12.79 -16.81
CA TYR A 234 7.60 -13.99 -17.49
C TYR A 234 8.51 -14.51 -18.61
N MET A 235 9.42 -13.70 -19.11
CA MET A 235 10.45 -14.10 -20.09
C MET A 235 11.67 -14.73 -19.43
N THR A 236 11.82 -14.64 -18.10
CA THR A 236 13.00 -15.09 -17.38
C THR A 236 13.04 -16.62 -17.19
N LYS A 237 14.26 -17.15 -17.02
CA LYS A 237 14.46 -18.55 -16.64
C LYS A 237 13.93 -18.85 -15.24
N LYS A 238 13.99 -17.87 -14.33
CA LYS A 238 13.49 -18.01 -12.96
C LYS A 238 11.98 -18.19 -12.91
N TYR A 239 11.23 -17.50 -13.78
CA TYR A 239 9.79 -17.75 -13.90
C TYR A 239 9.49 -19.15 -14.44
N GLU A 240 10.26 -19.65 -15.41
CA GLU A 240 10.11 -21.02 -15.91
C GLU A 240 10.37 -22.07 -14.81
N GLU A 241 11.44 -21.88 -14.01
CA GLU A 241 11.75 -22.73 -12.85
C GLU A 241 10.57 -22.76 -11.87
N TYR A 242 9.98 -21.59 -11.60
CA TYR A 242 8.84 -21.44 -10.71
C TYR A 242 7.59 -22.18 -11.23
N VAL A 243 7.16 -21.95 -12.46
CA VAL A 243 5.93 -22.57 -12.98
C VAL A 243 6.06 -24.10 -13.12
N ARG A 244 7.28 -24.60 -13.40
CA ARG A 244 7.56 -26.03 -13.39
C ARG A 244 7.44 -26.64 -11.99
N LEU A 245 7.93 -25.96 -10.97
CA LEU A 245 7.76 -26.36 -9.58
C LEU A 245 6.28 -26.37 -9.17
N MET A 246 5.51 -25.32 -9.52
CA MET A 246 4.08 -25.25 -9.23
C MET A 246 3.31 -26.36 -9.94
N ARG A 247 3.67 -26.70 -11.19
CA ARG A 247 3.08 -27.84 -11.92
C ARG A 247 3.38 -29.18 -11.26
N ASP A 248 4.61 -29.36 -10.79
CA ASP A 248 5.00 -30.55 -10.04
C ASP A 248 4.19 -30.69 -8.75
N TRP A 249 4.06 -29.59 -7.99
CA TRP A 249 3.26 -29.55 -6.78
C TRP A 249 1.76 -29.80 -7.03
N TYR A 250 1.22 -29.27 -8.12
CA TYR A 250 -0.15 -29.57 -8.53
C TYR A 250 -0.32 -31.08 -8.83
N ASN A 251 0.59 -31.66 -9.60
CA ASN A 251 0.56 -33.08 -9.94
C ASN A 251 0.76 -33.98 -8.69
N LYS A 252 1.60 -33.58 -7.76
CA LYS A 252 1.77 -34.24 -6.46
C LYS A 252 0.56 -34.07 -5.53
N GLY A 253 -0.37 -33.16 -5.83
CA GLY A 253 -1.52 -32.86 -4.98
C GLY A 253 -1.15 -32.00 -3.76
N TYR A 254 -0.05 -31.26 -3.80
CA TYR A 254 0.31 -30.23 -2.82
C TYR A 254 -0.45 -28.93 -3.06
N ILE A 255 -0.97 -28.72 -4.26
CA ILE A 255 -1.86 -27.64 -4.64
C ILE A 255 -3.23 -28.24 -4.95
N ALA A 256 -4.29 -27.57 -4.52
CA ALA A 256 -5.65 -28.06 -4.69
C ALA A 256 -6.04 -28.20 -6.17
N SER A 257 -6.77 -29.28 -6.52
CA SER A 257 -7.15 -29.58 -7.89
C SER A 257 -8.09 -28.56 -8.54
N ASP A 258 -8.82 -27.78 -7.73
CA ASP A 258 -9.75 -26.72 -8.16
C ASP A 258 -9.13 -25.34 -8.18
N VAL A 259 -7.81 -25.22 -8.01
CA VAL A 259 -7.05 -23.96 -7.92
C VAL A 259 -7.31 -23.00 -9.08
N ALA A 260 -7.57 -23.52 -10.29
CA ALA A 260 -7.86 -22.72 -11.49
C ALA A 260 -9.11 -21.83 -11.33
N THR A 261 -10.05 -22.22 -10.47
CA THR A 261 -11.32 -21.50 -10.21
C THR A 261 -11.32 -20.71 -8.92
N ARG A 262 -10.30 -20.87 -8.07
CA ARG A 262 -10.20 -20.18 -6.78
C ARG A 262 -9.80 -18.72 -6.95
N ASN A 263 -10.40 -17.87 -6.13
CA ASN A 263 -10.08 -16.43 -6.03
C ASN A 263 -9.09 -16.12 -4.88
N GLY A 264 -8.09 -16.97 -4.67
CA GLY A 264 -7.14 -16.84 -3.57
C GLY A 264 -7.23 -17.98 -2.56
N TYR A 265 -7.06 -17.66 -1.29
CA TYR A 265 -7.01 -18.64 -0.19
C TYR A 265 -8.39 -19.21 0.17
N ASP A 266 -8.41 -20.43 0.71
CA ASP A 266 -9.61 -20.97 1.34
C ASP A 266 -9.95 -20.14 2.59
N THR A 267 -11.21 -19.75 2.73
CA THR A 267 -11.69 -19.01 3.89
C THR A 267 -12.00 -19.91 5.09
N ASP A 268 -12.11 -21.22 4.87
CA ASP A 268 -12.30 -22.20 5.94
C ASP A 268 -10.97 -22.43 6.68
N SER A 269 -10.84 -21.86 7.88
CA SER A 269 -9.63 -21.96 8.70
C SER A 269 -9.27 -23.40 9.08
N SER A 270 -10.25 -24.31 9.12
CA SER A 270 -10.01 -25.73 9.43
C SER A 270 -9.28 -26.47 8.32
N LYS A 271 -9.30 -25.92 7.10
CA LYS A 271 -8.68 -26.49 5.89
C LYS A 271 -7.45 -25.73 5.41
N LYS A 272 -7.08 -24.63 6.06
CA LYS A 272 -5.91 -23.85 5.66
C LYS A 272 -4.66 -24.71 5.70
N GLY A 273 -3.91 -24.65 4.61
CA GLY A 273 -2.56 -25.20 4.48
C GLY A 273 -1.51 -24.12 4.79
N ILE A 274 -0.43 -24.12 4.01
CA ILE A 274 0.59 -23.09 4.06
C ILE A 274 0.14 -21.90 3.22
N THR A 275 0.04 -20.74 3.85
CA THR A 275 -0.28 -19.45 3.19
C THR A 275 0.95 -18.56 3.21
N TYR A 276 1.12 -17.72 2.18
CA TYR A 276 2.17 -16.71 2.15
C TYR A 276 1.59 -15.30 2.29
N VAL A 277 2.28 -14.48 3.06
CA VAL A 277 1.87 -13.10 3.35
C VAL A 277 3.09 -12.18 3.44
N SER A 278 2.86 -10.87 3.29
CA SER A 278 3.86 -9.88 3.67
C SER A 278 4.01 -9.89 5.20
N TYR A 279 5.24 -9.69 5.67
CA TYR A 279 5.60 -9.80 7.08
C TYR A 279 6.11 -8.48 7.64
N ALA A 280 5.74 -8.22 8.87
CA ALA A 280 6.40 -7.31 9.78
C ALA A 280 6.53 -8.00 11.15
N PRO A 281 7.43 -7.58 12.03
CA PRO A 281 7.55 -8.15 13.37
C PRO A 281 6.19 -8.19 14.09
N TYR A 282 5.92 -9.29 14.79
CA TYR A 282 4.66 -9.56 15.51
C TYR A 282 3.39 -9.73 14.67
N ASN A 283 3.46 -9.75 13.33
CA ASN A 283 2.29 -10.05 12.50
C ASN A 283 1.72 -11.45 12.78
N GLU A 284 2.54 -12.41 13.21
CA GLU A 284 2.09 -13.74 13.63
C GLU A 284 1.12 -13.69 14.81
N VAL A 285 1.22 -12.72 15.72
CA VAL A 285 0.29 -12.52 16.82
C VAL A 285 -1.11 -12.19 16.31
N GLN A 286 -1.20 -11.30 15.32
CA GLN A 286 -2.46 -10.95 14.70
C GLN A 286 -2.97 -12.08 13.79
N ALA A 287 -2.08 -12.70 13.01
CA ALA A 287 -2.43 -13.83 12.16
C ALA A 287 -2.99 -15.02 12.98
N THR A 288 -2.44 -15.27 14.16
CA THR A 288 -2.95 -16.26 15.12
C THR A 288 -4.41 -15.98 15.50
N LYS A 289 -4.79 -14.72 15.77
CA LYS A 289 -6.18 -14.34 16.08
C LYS A 289 -7.14 -14.66 14.92
N TYR A 290 -6.68 -14.48 13.69
CA TYR A 290 -7.46 -14.83 12.49
C TYR A 290 -7.40 -16.32 12.13
N ASN A 291 -6.59 -17.11 12.82
CA ASN A 291 -6.48 -18.56 12.68
C ASN A 291 -7.10 -19.29 13.88
N ASP A 292 -8.26 -18.86 14.33
CA ASP A 292 -8.99 -19.46 15.47
C ASP A 292 -8.14 -19.54 16.75
N ASN A 293 -7.25 -18.58 16.96
CA ASN A 293 -6.27 -18.54 18.05
C ASN A 293 -5.28 -19.71 18.08
N LYS A 294 -5.07 -20.37 16.94
CA LYS A 294 -4.02 -21.39 16.80
C LYS A 294 -2.71 -20.72 16.44
N PRO A 295 -1.65 -20.89 17.24
CA PRO A 295 -0.37 -20.26 16.99
C PRO A 295 0.22 -20.62 15.63
N LEU A 296 0.78 -19.61 14.97
CA LEU A 296 1.42 -19.71 13.66
C LEU A 296 2.93 -19.47 13.79
N THR A 297 3.71 -20.27 13.09
CA THR A 297 5.16 -20.08 12.93
C THR A 297 5.45 -19.45 11.58
N PRO A 298 6.09 -18.27 11.52
CA PRO A 298 6.55 -17.68 10.27
C PRO A 298 7.78 -18.41 9.74
N ILE A 299 7.74 -18.80 8.47
CA ILE A 299 8.85 -19.37 7.69
C ILE A 299 9.30 -18.29 6.72
N LYS A 300 10.48 -17.72 6.93
CA LYS A 300 10.99 -16.62 6.07
C LYS A 300 11.26 -17.14 4.66
N MET A 301 10.62 -16.53 3.67
CA MET A 301 10.75 -16.89 2.26
C MET A 301 11.60 -15.90 1.47
N THR A 302 11.75 -14.65 1.97
CA THR A 302 12.59 -13.62 1.37
C THR A 302 13.42 -12.91 2.43
N PRO A 303 14.57 -12.32 2.07
CA PRO A 303 15.17 -11.29 2.91
C PRO A 303 14.22 -10.09 3.04
N ALA A 304 14.44 -9.24 4.05
CA ALA A 304 13.79 -7.94 4.13
C ALA A 304 14.46 -6.97 3.16
N VAL A 305 13.66 -6.24 2.36
CA VAL A 305 14.15 -5.34 1.30
C VAL A 305 13.41 -4.01 1.34
N ILE A 306 14.14 -2.91 1.20
CA ILE A 306 13.59 -1.57 0.97
C ILE A 306 13.52 -1.33 -0.54
N THR A 307 12.35 -0.98 -1.04
CA THR A 307 12.06 -0.73 -2.46
C THR A 307 11.34 0.60 -2.66
N ASN A 308 11.25 1.12 -3.89
CA ASN A 308 10.39 2.25 -4.20
C ASN A 308 8.94 1.99 -3.78
N GLN A 309 8.45 0.77 -4.01
CA GLN A 309 7.09 0.40 -3.67
C GLN A 309 6.87 0.38 -2.15
N SER A 310 7.83 -0.12 -1.38
CA SER A 310 7.68 -0.23 0.07
C SER A 310 7.78 1.13 0.78
N THR A 311 8.64 2.03 0.29
CA THR A 311 8.80 3.38 0.85
C THR A 311 7.69 4.34 0.41
N CYS A 312 7.15 4.20 -0.80
CA CYS A 312 5.98 4.93 -1.30
C CYS A 312 4.66 4.15 -1.11
N GLY A 313 4.67 3.05 -0.34
CA GLY A 313 3.48 2.20 -0.13
C GLY A 313 2.34 2.90 0.61
N SER A 314 2.65 3.95 1.34
CA SER A 314 1.73 4.93 1.93
C SER A 314 2.49 6.23 2.17
N ALA A 315 1.99 7.32 1.64
CA ALA A 315 2.59 8.64 1.77
C ALA A 315 1.51 9.74 1.71
N PHE A 316 1.89 10.96 2.07
CA PHE A 316 1.04 12.14 1.92
C PHE A 316 1.73 13.16 1.02
N ALA A 317 1.07 13.54 -0.05
CA ALA A 317 1.52 14.56 -0.99
C ALA A 317 0.82 15.88 -0.73
N VAL A 318 1.53 17.00 -0.91
CA VAL A 318 0.93 18.33 -0.98
C VAL A 318 0.58 18.61 -2.44
N LEU A 319 -0.63 19.12 -2.68
CA LEU A 319 -1.08 19.39 -4.04
C LEU A 319 -0.36 20.62 -4.62
N GLU A 320 0.03 20.56 -5.90
CA GLU A 320 0.71 21.69 -6.55
C GLU A 320 -0.14 22.97 -6.54
N LYS A 321 -1.46 22.83 -6.62
CA LYS A 321 -2.41 23.97 -6.62
C LYS A 321 -2.79 24.46 -5.21
N SER A 322 -2.30 23.82 -4.15
CA SER A 322 -2.49 24.33 -2.80
C SER A 322 -1.86 25.71 -2.65
N LYS A 323 -2.60 26.61 -2.02
CA LYS A 323 -2.13 27.96 -1.67
C LYS A 323 -1.45 28.00 -0.30
N ASN A 324 -1.49 26.88 0.40
CA ASN A 324 -1.09 26.76 1.82
C ASN A 324 0.05 25.74 1.95
N LYS A 325 1.01 25.69 0.98
CA LYS A 325 2.04 24.62 0.93
C LYS A 325 2.92 24.62 2.17
N GLU A 326 3.36 25.80 2.63
CA GLU A 326 4.17 25.95 3.84
C GLU A 326 3.41 25.46 5.09
N LYS A 327 2.13 25.87 5.23
CA LYS A 327 1.27 25.42 6.33
C LYS A 327 0.94 23.93 6.26
N ALA A 328 0.83 23.37 5.06
CA ALA A 328 0.68 21.93 4.87
C ALA A 328 1.92 21.17 5.35
N MET A 329 3.13 21.70 5.11
CA MET A 329 4.36 21.11 5.62
C MET A 329 4.50 21.24 7.14
N GLU A 330 4.18 22.39 7.74
CA GLU A 330 4.12 22.56 9.21
C GLU A 330 3.14 21.56 9.85
N PHE A 331 1.96 21.35 9.23
CA PHE A 331 0.99 20.36 9.69
C PHE A 331 1.53 18.93 9.57
N LEU A 332 2.16 18.59 8.47
CA LEU A 332 2.76 17.25 8.26
C LEU A 332 3.91 17.02 9.27
N GLU A 333 4.73 18.03 9.58
CA GLU A 333 5.73 17.92 10.65
C GLU A 333 5.04 17.65 12.00
N LEU A 334 4.06 18.46 12.35
CA LEU A 334 3.34 18.33 13.62
C LEU A 334 2.69 16.93 13.75
N TRP A 335 2.01 16.47 12.71
CA TRP A 335 1.36 15.16 12.71
C TRP A 335 2.36 14.00 12.88
N ASN A 336 3.58 14.15 12.35
CA ASN A 336 4.61 13.12 12.39
C ASN A 336 5.51 13.18 13.63
N THR A 337 5.44 14.26 14.43
CA THR A 337 6.35 14.48 15.56
C THR A 337 5.64 14.70 16.89
N ASP A 338 4.33 14.97 16.88
CA ASP A 338 3.52 15.19 18.08
C ASP A 338 2.61 13.97 18.36
N PRO A 339 2.86 13.23 19.48
CA PRO A 339 2.05 12.07 19.83
C PRO A 339 0.56 12.40 20.07
N GLU A 340 0.21 13.59 20.56
CA GLU A 340 -1.18 13.97 20.82
C GLU A 340 -1.95 14.10 19.51
N VAL A 341 -1.40 14.86 18.54
CA VAL A 341 -1.98 15.00 17.20
C VAL A 341 -2.06 13.65 16.50
N LYS A 342 -0.98 12.85 16.58
CA LYS A 342 -0.94 11.51 15.99
C LYS A 342 -2.02 10.59 16.55
N ASN A 343 -2.18 10.54 17.89
CA ASN A 343 -3.18 9.69 18.55
C ASN A 343 -4.61 10.14 18.25
N LEU A 344 -4.89 11.45 18.22
CA LEU A 344 -6.19 11.97 17.79
C LEU A 344 -6.53 11.51 16.37
N ILE A 345 -5.62 11.67 15.43
CA ILE A 345 -5.86 11.26 14.04
C ILE A 345 -5.99 9.73 13.90
N THR A 346 -5.24 8.96 14.70
CA THR A 346 -5.23 7.49 14.59
C THR A 346 -6.38 6.83 15.36
N HIS A 347 -6.57 7.24 16.61
CA HIS A 347 -7.47 6.55 17.55
C HIS A 347 -8.77 7.31 17.79
N GLY A 348 -8.81 8.61 17.45
CA GLY A 348 -9.89 9.51 17.79
C GLY A 348 -9.73 10.09 19.20
N ILE A 349 -10.83 10.31 19.90
CA ILE A 349 -10.91 11.00 21.17
C ILE A 349 -11.01 10.00 22.32
N GLU A 350 -10.13 10.14 23.32
CA GLU A 350 -10.17 9.35 24.55
C GLU A 350 -11.50 9.57 25.30
N GLY A 351 -12.05 8.50 25.88
CA GLY A 351 -13.37 8.49 26.52
C GLY A 351 -14.55 8.42 25.53
N VAL A 352 -14.32 8.64 24.22
CA VAL A 352 -15.36 8.55 23.17
C VAL A 352 -15.13 7.37 22.26
N HIS A 353 -13.91 7.23 21.74
CA HIS A 353 -13.55 6.18 20.77
C HIS A 353 -12.70 5.08 21.41
N TYR A 354 -11.95 5.41 22.46
CA TYR A 354 -11.11 4.48 23.19
C TYR A 354 -10.94 4.92 24.64
N ASN A 355 -10.46 3.99 25.47
CA ASN A 355 -9.94 4.28 26.80
C ASN A 355 -8.47 3.84 26.86
N LEU A 356 -7.69 4.43 27.76
CA LEU A 356 -6.36 3.93 28.10
C LEU A 356 -6.47 2.95 29.24
N VAL A 357 -6.02 1.71 29.00
CA VAL A 357 -5.90 0.66 30.01
C VAL A 357 -4.43 0.25 30.06
N ASP A 358 -3.80 0.44 31.21
CA ASP A 358 -2.35 0.21 31.39
C ASP A 358 -1.49 0.95 30.36
N GLY A 359 -1.92 2.17 29.96
CA GLY A 359 -1.24 3.00 28.98
C GLY A 359 -1.42 2.56 27.50
N LYS A 360 -2.29 1.59 27.24
CA LYS A 360 -2.60 1.10 25.88
C LYS A 360 -4.04 1.38 25.49
N VAL A 361 -4.27 1.50 24.18
CA VAL A 361 -5.57 1.77 23.60
C VAL A 361 -6.47 0.53 23.65
N GLU A 362 -7.59 0.65 24.32
CA GLU A 362 -8.70 -0.28 24.25
C GLU A 362 -9.90 0.43 23.60
N LYS A 363 -10.31 -0.04 22.42
CA LYS A 363 -11.45 0.56 21.70
C LYS A 363 -12.74 0.37 22.47
N VAL A 364 -13.53 1.44 22.61
CA VAL A 364 -14.89 1.30 23.14
C VAL A 364 -15.78 0.54 22.15
N LYS A 365 -16.89 -0.02 22.65
CA LYS A 365 -17.86 -0.72 21.81
C LYS A 365 -18.31 0.18 20.64
N ASP A 366 -18.34 -0.38 19.44
CA ASP A 366 -18.77 0.29 18.19
C ASP A 366 -17.90 1.50 17.77
N ALA A 367 -16.73 1.71 18.39
CA ALA A 367 -15.83 2.83 18.08
C ALA A 367 -15.46 2.89 16.59
N THR A 368 -15.17 1.74 15.97
CA THR A 368 -14.77 1.66 14.55
C THR A 368 -15.87 2.13 13.59
N SER A 369 -17.15 1.98 13.96
CA SER A 369 -18.27 2.49 13.17
C SER A 369 -18.47 4.00 13.30
N LYS A 370 -17.93 4.61 14.37
CA LYS A 370 -18.00 6.05 14.64
C LYS A 370 -16.82 6.80 14.08
N TYR A 371 -15.61 6.27 14.29
CA TYR A 371 -14.37 6.83 13.78
C TYR A 371 -13.40 5.73 13.39
N LEU A 372 -12.89 5.80 12.16
CA LEU A 372 -11.88 4.90 11.63
C LEU A 372 -10.84 5.73 10.87
N ASN A 373 -9.59 5.50 11.19
CA ASN A 373 -8.43 5.90 10.39
C ASN A 373 -7.43 4.74 10.41
N GLN A 374 -6.84 4.46 9.25
CA GLN A 374 -5.89 3.37 9.09
C GLN A 374 -4.52 3.80 9.63
N ASN A 375 -4.11 3.29 10.79
CA ASN A 375 -2.83 3.66 11.40
C ASN A 375 -1.63 3.45 10.44
N TRP A 376 -1.61 2.32 9.70
CA TRP A 376 -0.56 2.00 8.74
C TRP A 376 -0.48 2.98 7.55
N ALA A 377 -1.53 3.75 7.31
CA ALA A 377 -1.61 4.75 6.24
C ALA A 377 -1.52 6.18 6.76
N SER A 378 -1.08 6.40 8.01
CA SER A 378 -1.31 7.66 8.71
C SER A 378 -0.08 8.16 9.47
N GLY A 379 0.78 8.93 8.83
CA GLY A 379 1.91 9.62 9.47
C GLY A 379 2.94 8.69 10.13
N ASN A 380 3.53 9.13 11.25
CA ASN A 380 4.52 8.33 11.98
C ASN A 380 3.83 7.36 12.95
N VAL A 381 3.80 6.06 12.62
CA VAL A 381 3.14 5.07 13.48
C VAL A 381 3.91 4.81 14.78
N PHE A 382 5.21 5.10 14.83
CA PHE A 382 6.08 4.79 15.98
C PHE A 382 5.88 5.70 17.19
N ILE A 383 5.13 6.79 17.01
CA ILE A 383 4.72 7.67 18.12
C ILE A 383 3.24 7.47 18.50
N SER A 384 2.53 6.53 17.87
CA SER A 384 1.16 6.19 18.26
C SER A 384 1.15 5.26 19.47
N THR A 385 0.15 5.43 20.33
CA THR A 385 -0.08 4.54 21.47
C THR A 385 -0.46 3.14 20.97
N LEU A 386 0.17 2.11 21.55
CA LEU A 386 -0.09 0.72 21.21
C LEU A 386 -1.50 0.30 21.62
N TYR A 387 -2.06 -0.67 20.89
CA TYR A 387 -3.32 -1.30 21.30
C TYR A 387 -3.09 -2.30 22.44
N ALA A 388 -4.12 -2.52 23.24
CA ALA A 388 -4.13 -3.58 24.26
C ALA A 388 -3.77 -4.93 23.64
N GLY A 389 -2.82 -5.62 24.29
CA GLY A 389 -2.30 -6.92 23.82
C GLY A 389 -1.20 -6.86 22.76
N GLU A 390 -0.76 -5.67 22.34
CA GLU A 390 0.44 -5.52 21.53
C GLU A 390 1.69 -5.51 22.43
N PRO A 391 2.84 -6.07 21.95
CA PRO A 391 4.11 -6.02 22.67
C PRO A 391 4.61 -4.60 22.87
N ASP A 392 5.24 -4.32 24.02
CA ASP A 392 5.71 -2.97 24.37
C ASP A 392 6.84 -2.49 23.45
N ASP A 393 7.66 -3.42 22.94
CA ASP A 393 8.79 -3.17 22.07
C ASP A 393 8.43 -3.20 20.56
N LYS A 394 7.14 -3.18 20.20
CA LYS A 394 6.69 -3.30 18.81
C LYS A 394 7.33 -2.26 17.90
N TRP A 395 7.34 -1.00 18.32
CA TRP A 395 7.88 0.08 17.47
C TRP A 395 9.40 0.01 17.36
N GLU A 396 10.10 -0.41 18.41
CA GLU A 396 11.54 -0.68 18.37
C GLU A 396 11.85 -1.81 17.38
N LYS A 397 11.09 -2.90 17.40
CA LYS A 397 11.25 -4.01 16.46
C LYS A 397 10.93 -3.63 15.01
N TYR A 398 10.01 -2.71 14.78
CA TYR A 398 9.74 -2.18 13.45
C TYR A 398 10.89 -1.32 12.93
N GLU A 399 11.49 -0.48 13.80
CA GLU A 399 12.66 0.30 13.46
C GLU A 399 13.87 -0.60 13.13
N GLU A 400 14.17 -1.59 14.00
CA GLU A 400 15.20 -2.59 13.74
C GLU A 400 14.99 -3.32 12.42
N PHE A 401 13.75 -3.71 12.14
CA PHE A 401 13.39 -4.40 10.89
C PHE A 401 13.66 -3.52 9.66
N ASN A 402 13.25 -2.25 9.70
CA ASN A 402 13.52 -1.30 8.62
C ASN A 402 15.02 -1.09 8.39
N LEU A 403 15.79 -0.91 9.47
CA LEU A 403 17.23 -0.63 9.39
C LEU A 403 18.06 -1.86 8.99
N SER A 404 17.60 -3.08 9.30
CA SER A 404 18.25 -4.34 8.91
C SER A 404 18.05 -4.74 7.46
N ALA A 405 17.07 -4.13 6.78
CA ALA A 405 16.70 -4.50 5.42
C ALA A 405 17.76 -4.08 4.39
N THR A 406 17.96 -4.93 3.40
CA THR A 406 18.77 -4.60 2.23
C THR A 406 18.03 -3.62 1.33
N LYS A 407 18.76 -2.82 0.54
CA LYS A 407 18.18 -1.86 -0.39
C LYS A 407 18.13 -2.46 -1.79
N SER A 408 17.00 -2.28 -2.45
CA SER A 408 16.84 -2.65 -3.86
C SER A 408 17.84 -1.87 -4.73
N SER A 409 18.38 -2.53 -5.74
CA SER A 409 19.26 -1.90 -6.73
C SER A 409 18.54 -0.83 -7.58
N THR A 410 17.22 -0.86 -7.57
CA THR A 410 16.34 0.09 -8.28
C THR A 410 15.76 1.18 -7.36
N LEU A 411 16.20 1.25 -6.10
CA LEU A 411 15.70 2.27 -5.16
C LEU A 411 16.08 3.67 -5.63
N GLY A 412 15.05 4.50 -5.90
CA GLY A 412 15.20 5.84 -6.49
C GLY A 412 15.17 5.86 -8.02
N PHE A 413 15.15 4.72 -8.69
CA PHE A 413 14.96 4.65 -10.13
C PHE A 413 13.46 4.71 -10.49
N VAL A 414 13.07 5.74 -11.24
CA VAL A 414 11.68 5.94 -11.69
C VAL A 414 11.69 6.17 -13.20
N PRO A 415 11.42 5.12 -14.01
CA PRO A 415 11.51 5.24 -15.47
C PRO A 415 10.46 6.18 -16.06
N GLU A 416 10.80 6.86 -17.15
CA GLU A 416 9.83 7.58 -18.00
C GLU A 416 9.17 6.58 -18.95
N THR A 417 7.87 6.37 -18.77
CA THR A 417 7.15 5.30 -19.48
C THR A 417 6.24 5.80 -20.60
N ARG A 418 6.06 7.12 -20.79
CA ARG A 418 5.07 7.69 -21.69
C ARG A 418 5.18 7.15 -23.13
N SER A 419 6.39 7.01 -23.65
CA SER A 419 6.63 6.53 -25.02
C SER A 419 6.41 5.03 -25.21
N ILE A 420 6.39 4.25 -24.13
CA ILE A 420 6.28 2.78 -24.14
C ILE A 420 5.04 2.27 -23.39
N ASN A 421 4.20 3.17 -22.87
CA ASN A 421 3.08 2.82 -22.00
C ASN A 421 2.07 1.86 -22.66
N ASP A 422 1.74 2.08 -23.93
CA ASP A 422 0.81 1.21 -24.66
C ASP A 422 1.32 -0.23 -24.75
N LYS A 423 2.65 -0.40 -24.92
CA LYS A 423 3.28 -1.73 -24.94
C LYS A 423 3.33 -2.35 -23.54
N ILE A 424 3.57 -1.57 -22.50
CA ILE A 424 3.49 -2.04 -21.10
C ILE A 424 2.09 -2.57 -20.82
N LEU A 425 1.04 -1.81 -21.15
CA LEU A 425 -0.35 -2.22 -20.95
C LEU A 425 -0.71 -3.47 -21.79
N ALA A 426 -0.22 -3.57 -23.02
CA ALA A 426 -0.40 -4.77 -23.85
C ALA A 426 0.26 -6.00 -23.21
N CYS A 427 1.49 -5.88 -22.69
CA CYS A 427 2.16 -6.96 -21.97
C CYS A 427 1.40 -7.37 -20.70
N GLN A 428 0.88 -6.41 -19.93
CA GLN A 428 0.05 -6.68 -18.75
C GLN A 428 -1.24 -7.43 -19.12
N GLY A 429 -1.88 -7.07 -20.25
CA GLY A 429 -3.05 -7.78 -20.77
C GLY A 429 -2.75 -9.24 -21.09
N VAL A 430 -1.62 -9.50 -21.76
CA VAL A 430 -1.13 -10.87 -22.03
C VAL A 430 -0.85 -11.62 -20.72
N ALA A 431 -0.16 -11.00 -19.77
CA ALA A 431 0.13 -11.62 -18.48
C ALA A 431 -1.15 -12.00 -17.73
N ALA A 432 -2.17 -11.13 -17.73
CA ALA A 432 -3.46 -11.39 -17.08
C ALA A 432 -4.19 -12.61 -17.66
N GLU A 433 -3.97 -12.95 -18.95
CA GLU A 433 -4.58 -14.12 -19.59
C GLU A 433 -3.89 -15.42 -19.17
N PHE A 434 -2.56 -15.43 -19.08
CA PHE A 434 -1.78 -16.69 -18.96
C PHE A 434 -1.19 -16.91 -17.57
N ALA A 435 -0.70 -15.84 -16.91
CA ALA A 435 0.18 -15.99 -15.76
C ALA A 435 -0.48 -16.69 -14.57
N GLY A 436 -1.75 -16.41 -14.31
CA GLY A 436 -2.46 -17.01 -13.20
C GLY A 436 -2.52 -18.52 -13.23
N LEU A 437 -2.88 -19.10 -14.38
CA LEU A 437 -3.00 -20.55 -14.56
C LEU A 437 -1.64 -21.25 -14.52
N LEU A 438 -0.61 -20.62 -15.10
CA LEU A 438 0.77 -21.10 -15.03
C LEU A 438 1.30 -21.06 -13.60
N SER A 439 1.13 -19.93 -12.92
CA SER A 439 1.68 -19.69 -11.57
C SER A 439 1.04 -20.55 -10.49
N CYS A 440 -0.18 -21.04 -10.68
CA CYS A 440 -0.80 -21.99 -9.76
C CYS A 440 -0.66 -23.46 -10.17
N GLY A 441 0.07 -23.75 -11.26
CA GLY A 441 0.34 -25.11 -11.74
C GLY A 441 -0.84 -25.80 -12.41
N ALA A 442 -1.96 -25.10 -12.66
CA ALA A 442 -3.17 -25.70 -13.24
C ALA A 442 -3.01 -26.17 -14.70
N VAL A 443 -2.09 -25.55 -15.43
CA VAL A 443 -1.82 -25.86 -16.84
C VAL A 443 -0.39 -26.37 -17.06
N ASP A 444 -0.17 -27.04 -18.20
CA ASP A 444 1.16 -27.57 -18.57
C ASP A 444 2.08 -26.43 -19.03
N PRO A 445 3.23 -26.21 -18.35
CA PRO A 445 4.19 -25.18 -18.75
C PRO A 445 4.77 -25.42 -20.15
N ASP A 446 4.92 -26.68 -20.60
CA ASP A 446 5.48 -26.98 -21.92
C ASP A 446 4.54 -26.52 -23.05
N GLU A 447 3.25 -26.43 -22.77
CA GLU A 447 2.26 -25.93 -23.73
C GLU A 447 2.01 -24.40 -23.58
N TYR A 448 1.83 -23.92 -22.35
CA TYR A 448 1.34 -22.56 -22.09
C TYR A 448 2.44 -21.52 -22.00
N LEU A 449 3.64 -21.85 -21.50
CA LEU A 449 4.75 -20.89 -21.39
C LEU A 449 5.25 -20.40 -22.76
N PRO A 450 5.40 -21.26 -23.81
CA PRO A 450 5.72 -20.76 -25.14
C PRO A 450 4.65 -19.83 -25.73
N LYS A 451 3.36 -20.09 -25.46
CA LYS A 451 2.26 -19.22 -25.93
C LYS A 451 2.32 -17.85 -25.23
N LEU A 452 2.48 -17.84 -23.89
CA LEU A 452 2.66 -16.59 -23.12
C LEU A 452 3.83 -15.78 -23.69
N ARG A 453 5.01 -16.40 -23.83
CA ARG A 453 6.22 -15.71 -24.30
C ARG A 453 6.06 -15.17 -25.72
N LYS A 454 5.47 -15.95 -26.63
CA LYS A 454 5.17 -15.49 -27.99
C LYS A 454 4.21 -14.29 -28.01
N SER A 455 3.14 -14.34 -27.20
CA SER A 455 2.20 -13.23 -27.11
C SER A 455 2.83 -11.98 -26.50
N LEU A 456 3.76 -12.12 -25.54
CA LEU A 456 4.53 -11.00 -25.00
C LEU A 456 5.49 -10.39 -26.05
N GLU A 457 6.14 -11.22 -26.87
CA GLU A 457 6.97 -10.75 -27.99
C GLU A 457 6.12 -9.93 -28.98
N ASP A 458 4.94 -10.43 -29.35
CA ASP A 458 4.00 -9.75 -30.24
C ASP A 458 3.44 -8.44 -29.63
N ALA A 459 3.34 -8.36 -28.29
CA ALA A 459 2.97 -7.17 -27.55
C ALA A 459 4.12 -6.13 -27.40
N GLY A 460 5.34 -6.47 -27.85
CA GLY A 460 6.49 -5.55 -27.85
C GLY A 460 7.33 -5.57 -26.58
N VAL A 461 7.35 -6.69 -25.84
CA VAL A 461 8.10 -6.85 -24.60
C VAL A 461 9.58 -6.50 -24.73
N ASN A 462 10.22 -6.85 -25.86
CA ASN A 462 11.63 -6.56 -26.10
C ASN A 462 11.93 -5.06 -26.23
N ASP A 463 11.03 -4.30 -26.85
CA ASP A 463 11.20 -2.84 -26.99
C ASP A 463 11.08 -2.16 -25.64
N VAL A 464 10.15 -2.63 -24.78
CA VAL A 464 9.99 -2.11 -23.40
C VAL A 464 11.23 -2.43 -22.58
N SER A 465 11.70 -3.68 -22.59
CA SER A 465 12.90 -4.09 -21.84
C SER A 465 14.13 -3.27 -22.27
N ALA A 466 14.32 -3.05 -23.57
CA ALA A 466 15.44 -2.29 -24.10
C ALA A 466 15.40 -0.81 -23.68
N GLU A 467 14.23 -0.16 -23.72
CA GLU A 467 14.09 1.23 -23.30
C GLU A 467 14.29 1.37 -21.77
N LEU A 468 13.72 0.49 -20.97
CA LEU A 468 13.90 0.50 -19.52
C LEU A 468 15.37 0.24 -19.14
N GLN A 469 16.06 -0.69 -19.84
CA GLN A 469 17.49 -0.93 -19.62
C GLN A 469 18.34 0.31 -19.90
N LYS A 470 18.08 0.95 -21.05
CA LYS A 470 18.77 2.20 -21.40
C LYS A 470 18.62 3.26 -20.32
N GLN A 471 17.40 3.50 -19.84
CA GLN A 471 17.13 4.49 -18.79
C GLN A 471 17.80 4.10 -17.46
N TYR A 472 17.78 2.82 -17.10
CA TYR A 472 18.42 2.32 -15.90
C TYR A 472 19.95 2.51 -15.94
N ASP A 473 20.57 2.19 -17.08
CA ASP A 473 22.01 2.39 -17.27
C ASP A 473 22.40 3.87 -17.21
N GLU A 474 21.59 4.74 -17.83
CA GLU A 474 21.77 6.21 -17.75
C GLU A 474 21.64 6.73 -16.31
N TRP A 475 20.66 6.20 -15.55
CA TRP A 475 20.45 6.57 -14.14
C TRP A 475 21.60 6.11 -13.24
N LYS A 476 22.11 4.91 -13.43
CA LYS A 476 23.24 4.38 -12.63
C LYS A 476 24.54 5.13 -12.85
N ASN A 477 24.69 5.81 -13.97
CA ASN A 477 25.90 6.56 -14.33
C ASN A 477 25.85 8.05 -13.93
N LYS A 478 24.76 8.50 -13.32
CA LYS A 478 24.62 9.84 -12.74
C LYS A 478 25.15 9.89 -11.30
#